data_f49a0fb59bea54b6c32e3b5bd07459d7
#
_entry.id   f49a0fb59bea54b6c32e3b5bd07459d7
#
_cell.length_a   1.000
_cell.length_b   1.000
_cell.length_c   1.000
_cell.angle_alpha   90.00
_cell.angle_beta   90.00
_cell.angle_gamma   90.00
#
_symmetry.space_group_name_H-M   'P 1'
#
loop_
_entity.id
_entity.type
_entity.pdbx_description
1 polymer ?
#
loop_
_entity_poly.entity_id
_entity_poly.type
_entity_poly.pdbx_seq_one_letter_code
_entity_poly.pdbx_strand_id
1 'polypeptide(L)'
;MRLAVFHNLYFYNTMMTEIREAIDNGMDTVILYAASIEQHGPHLPENTDVVLGYAGAEDLARRLGNALVAPVIRPGLSLHHMALPGTVTLRPEVFEGLVKDHVAAYVQHGFKRIVLSSSHGGNFETMSRLAASEGAHYRDQGITIVSGISLDDMLELLAEQAVRT
;
A
#
# COMPACT_ATOMS: atom_id res chain seq x y z
N MET A 1 24.34 18.04 -1.31
CA MET A 1 23.64 17.42 -2.44
C MET A 1 22.15 17.80 -2.30
N ARG A 2 21.64 18.66 -3.19
CA ARG A 2 20.21 19.04 -3.14
C ARG A 2 19.44 17.83 -3.66
N LEU A 3 18.61 17.19 -2.82
CA LEU A 3 17.55 16.32 -3.29
C LEU A 3 16.73 17.14 -4.30
N ALA A 4 16.69 16.68 -5.55
CA ALA A 4 15.77 17.24 -6.51
C ALA A 4 14.37 17.09 -5.91
N VAL A 5 13.65 18.21 -5.78
CA VAL A 5 12.28 18.18 -5.27
C VAL A 5 11.47 17.48 -6.36
N PHE A 6 11.24 16.19 -6.21
CA PHE A 6 10.34 15.45 -7.07
C PHE A 6 8.94 16.01 -6.84
N HIS A 7 8.40 16.72 -7.81
CA HIS A 7 7.08 17.34 -7.71
C HIS A 7 5.93 16.32 -7.77
N ASN A 8 6.20 15.10 -8.24
CA ASN A 8 5.20 14.07 -8.39
C ASN A 8 5.59 12.81 -7.59
N LEU A 9 4.86 12.56 -6.50
CA LEU A 9 5.07 11.37 -5.67
C LEU A 9 4.41 10.11 -6.26
N TYR A 10 3.49 10.28 -7.20
CA TYR A 10 2.70 9.18 -7.72
C TYR A 10 3.39 8.49 -8.90
N PHE A 11 3.80 7.25 -8.68
CA PHE A 11 4.45 6.36 -9.65
C PHE A 11 3.72 6.35 -11.01
N TYR A 12 2.39 6.24 -11.00
CA TYR A 12 1.58 6.12 -12.22
C TYR A 12 1.39 7.43 -13.00
N ASN A 13 1.76 8.57 -12.43
CA ASN A 13 1.77 9.88 -13.12
C ASN A 13 3.17 10.32 -13.54
N THR A 14 4.15 9.43 -13.42
CA THR A 14 5.58 9.70 -13.62
C THR A 14 6.07 8.91 -14.82
N MET A 15 6.88 9.53 -15.67
CA MET A 15 7.46 8.85 -16.83
C MET A 15 8.55 7.85 -16.44
N MET A 16 8.77 6.84 -17.23
CA MET A 16 9.78 5.78 -16.99
C MET A 16 11.18 6.37 -16.71
N THR A 17 11.57 7.39 -17.45
CA THR A 17 12.86 8.09 -17.27
C THR A 17 12.97 8.81 -15.94
N GLU A 18 11.88 9.44 -15.49
CA GLU A 18 11.80 10.13 -14.20
C GLU A 18 11.83 9.16 -13.02
N ILE A 19 11.17 7.99 -13.16
CA ILE A 19 11.23 6.92 -12.15
C ILE A 19 12.67 6.41 -12.01
N ARG A 20 13.36 6.17 -13.11
CA ARG A 20 14.75 5.75 -13.11
C ARG A 20 15.64 6.80 -12.42
N GLU A 21 15.50 8.05 -12.82
CA GLU A 21 16.22 9.17 -12.20
C GLU A 21 15.93 9.28 -10.69
N ALA A 22 14.66 9.10 -10.29
CA ALA A 22 14.28 9.12 -8.87
C ALA A 22 15.02 8.03 -8.08
N ILE A 23 15.01 6.79 -8.57
CA ILE A 23 15.67 5.65 -7.93
C ILE A 23 17.19 5.90 -7.86
N ASP A 24 17.82 6.34 -8.93
CA ASP A 24 19.25 6.61 -9.02
C ASP A 24 19.67 7.77 -8.06
N ASN A 25 18.75 8.68 -7.75
CA ASN A 25 18.92 9.76 -6.77
C ASN A 25 18.51 9.39 -5.34
N GLY A 26 18.23 8.12 -5.05
CA GLY A 26 17.96 7.61 -3.70
C GLY A 26 16.48 7.58 -3.28
N MET A 27 15.54 7.83 -4.20
CA MET A 27 14.11 7.58 -3.98
C MET A 27 13.81 6.10 -4.24
N ASP A 28 14.41 5.22 -3.47
CA ASP A 28 14.37 3.77 -3.67
C ASP A 28 13.36 3.04 -2.76
N THR A 29 12.45 3.80 -2.16
CA THR A 29 11.32 3.30 -1.39
C THR A 29 10.04 3.39 -2.24
N VAL A 30 9.21 2.36 -2.24
CA VAL A 30 7.86 2.39 -2.82
C VAL A 30 6.82 1.96 -1.80
N ILE A 31 5.69 2.66 -1.79
CA ILE A 31 4.57 2.42 -0.86
C ILE A 31 3.40 1.88 -1.66
N LEU A 32 3.00 0.64 -1.39
CA LEU A 32 1.88 -0.04 -2.01
C LEU A 32 0.74 -0.19 -1.00
N TYR A 33 -0.35 0.51 -1.24
CA TYR A 33 -1.60 0.32 -0.50
C TYR A 33 -2.55 -0.62 -1.23
N ALA A 34 -3.24 -1.45 -0.45
CA ALA A 34 -4.40 -2.20 -0.92
C ALA A 34 -5.67 -1.63 -0.28
N ALA A 35 -6.63 -1.30 -1.12
CA ALA A 35 -7.94 -0.78 -0.76
C ALA A 35 -9.04 -1.79 -1.09
N SER A 36 -10.29 -1.38 -0.99
CA SER A 36 -11.43 -2.12 -1.49
C SER A 36 -12.34 -1.25 -2.36
N ILE A 37 -13.23 -1.90 -3.07
CA ILE A 37 -14.45 -1.32 -3.64
C ILE A 37 -15.60 -2.02 -2.91
N GLU A 38 -16.17 -1.34 -1.93
CA GLU A 38 -17.17 -1.95 -1.05
C GLU A 38 -18.16 -0.93 -0.51
N GLN A 39 -19.28 -1.42 -0.07
CA GLN A 39 -20.32 -0.60 0.53
C GLN A 39 -19.85 0.04 1.85
N HIS A 40 -20.13 1.31 2.03
CA HIS A 40 -19.88 2.11 3.24
C HIS A 40 -21.17 2.74 3.78
N GLY A 41 -22.31 2.04 3.64
CA GLY A 41 -23.63 2.57 3.99
C GLY A 41 -24.13 3.61 2.97
N PRO A 42 -25.24 4.30 3.28
CA PRO A 42 -25.92 5.18 2.33
C PRO A 42 -25.27 6.56 2.17
N HIS A 43 -24.16 6.84 2.80
CA HIS A 43 -23.58 8.18 2.93
C HIS A 43 -22.14 8.32 2.44
N LEU A 44 -21.46 7.22 2.11
CA LEU A 44 -20.11 7.23 1.55
C LEU A 44 -20.07 6.40 0.26
N PRO A 45 -19.22 6.79 -0.71
CA PRO A 45 -19.10 6.07 -1.98
C PRO A 45 -18.28 4.78 -1.82
N GLU A 46 -18.49 3.84 -2.75
CA GLU A 46 -17.82 2.54 -2.78
C GLU A 46 -16.27 2.62 -2.87
N ASN A 47 -15.71 3.73 -3.33
CA ASN A 47 -14.27 3.96 -3.43
C ASN A 47 -13.66 4.65 -2.20
N THR A 48 -14.34 4.70 -1.08
CA THR A 48 -13.87 5.37 0.15
C THR A 48 -12.48 4.88 0.54
N ASP A 49 -12.27 3.58 0.60
CA ASP A 49 -10.96 2.99 0.93
C ASP A 49 -9.86 3.40 -0.06
N VAL A 50 -10.21 3.54 -1.34
CA VAL A 50 -9.24 3.96 -2.38
C VAL A 50 -8.76 5.38 -2.11
N VAL A 51 -9.66 6.29 -1.76
CA VAL A 51 -9.33 7.68 -1.41
C VAL A 51 -8.46 7.73 -0.16
N LEU A 52 -8.82 6.96 0.88
CA LEU A 52 -8.03 6.85 2.11
C LEU A 52 -6.65 6.23 1.85
N GLY A 53 -6.58 5.21 1.00
CA GLY A 53 -5.32 4.57 0.62
C GLY A 53 -4.35 5.53 -0.06
N TYR A 54 -4.83 6.35 -1.00
CA TYR A 54 -3.98 7.36 -1.63
C TYR A 54 -3.55 8.43 -0.63
N ALA A 55 -4.46 8.92 0.23
CA ALA A 55 -4.14 9.93 1.23
C ALA A 55 -3.09 9.42 2.24
N GLY A 56 -3.26 8.20 2.74
CA GLY A 56 -2.31 7.57 3.66
C GLY A 56 -0.94 7.31 3.03
N ALA A 57 -0.92 6.82 1.79
CA ALA A 57 0.33 6.58 1.06
C ALA A 57 1.08 7.90 0.79
N GLU A 58 0.38 8.97 0.42
CA GLU A 58 0.97 10.28 0.18
C GLU A 58 1.55 10.90 1.47
N ASP A 59 0.81 10.85 2.59
CA ASP A 59 1.32 11.35 3.87
C ASP A 59 2.58 10.60 4.30
N LEU A 60 2.57 9.26 4.19
CA LEU A 60 3.73 8.45 4.50
C LEU A 60 4.93 8.75 3.58
N ALA A 61 4.70 8.89 2.26
CA ALA A 61 5.76 9.23 1.31
C ALA A 61 6.40 10.59 1.62
N ARG A 62 5.59 11.60 1.96
CA ARG A 62 6.07 12.93 2.36
C ARG A 62 6.91 12.89 3.62
N ARG A 63 6.52 12.09 4.62
CA ARG A 63 7.26 11.93 5.89
C ARG A 63 8.59 11.19 5.68
N LEU A 64 8.62 10.17 4.83
CA LEU A 64 9.84 9.43 4.50
C LEU A 64 10.81 10.25 3.65
N GLY A 65 10.31 11.09 2.74
CA GLY A 65 11.11 11.99 1.90
C GLY A 65 11.88 11.31 0.76
N ASN A 66 11.88 9.98 0.70
CA ASN A 66 12.57 9.18 -0.32
C ASN A 66 11.68 8.07 -0.90
N ALA A 67 10.37 8.28 -0.96
CA ALA A 67 9.40 7.27 -1.35
C ALA A 67 8.50 7.74 -2.49
N LEU A 68 8.13 6.81 -3.37
CA LEU A 68 7.09 6.96 -4.38
C LEU A 68 5.82 6.20 -3.97
N VAL A 69 4.67 6.72 -4.36
CA VAL A 69 3.36 6.12 -4.13
C VAL A 69 2.98 5.25 -5.32
N ALA A 70 2.86 3.96 -5.11
CA ALA A 70 2.37 3.00 -6.11
C ALA A 70 0.87 3.20 -6.40
N PRO A 71 0.36 2.69 -7.55
CA PRO A 71 -1.08 2.58 -7.76
C PRO A 71 -1.73 1.79 -6.63
N VAL A 72 -2.80 2.33 -6.04
CA VAL A 72 -3.56 1.62 -5.00
C VAL A 72 -4.28 0.41 -5.61
N ILE A 73 -4.03 -0.78 -5.06
CA ILE A 73 -4.68 -2.02 -5.48
C ILE A 73 -6.17 -1.94 -5.13
N ARG A 74 -7.03 -2.27 -6.09
CA ARG A 74 -8.48 -2.40 -5.94
C ARG A 74 -9.04 -3.31 -7.04
N PRO A 75 -10.07 -4.12 -6.77
CA PRO A 75 -10.72 -4.34 -5.47
C PRO A 75 -9.85 -5.13 -4.50
N GLY A 76 -10.32 -5.27 -3.25
CA GLY A 76 -9.68 -6.01 -2.17
C GLY A 76 -10.42 -7.27 -1.75
N LEU A 77 -10.24 -7.68 -0.50
CA LEU A 77 -10.87 -8.84 0.13
C LEU A 77 -12.11 -8.43 0.93
N SER A 78 -13.26 -8.32 0.27
CA SER A 78 -14.51 -7.78 0.83
C SER A 78 -15.68 -8.75 0.76
N LEU A 79 -15.43 -10.06 0.87
CA LEU A 79 -16.46 -11.09 0.81
C LEU A 79 -17.59 -10.87 1.84
N HIS A 80 -17.24 -10.35 3.02
CA HIS A 80 -18.17 -10.04 4.10
C HIS A 80 -19.16 -8.90 3.78
N HIS A 81 -18.89 -8.10 2.75
CA HIS A 81 -19.78 -7.02 2.27
C HIS A 81 -20.61 -7.38 1.04
N MET A 82 -20.46 -8.59 0.48
CA MET A 82 -21.11 -9.01 -0.78
C MET A 82 -22.64 -9.13 -0.70
N ALA A 83 -23.24 -9.09 0.50
CA ALA A 83 -24.68 -9.07 0.65
C ALA A 83 -25.33 -7.75 0.19
N LEU A 84 -24.56 -6.68 0.03
CA LEU A 84 -25.02 -5.36 -0.41
C LEU A 84 -24.45 -5.03 -1.79
N PRO A 85 -25.25 -4.35 -2.66
CA PRO A 85 -24.83 -4.01 -4.01
C PRO A 85 -23.69 -2.99 -4.00
N GLY A 86 -22.85 -3.04 -5.06
CA GLY A 86 -21.71 -2.13 -5.25
C GLY A 86 -20.38 -2.76 -4.86
N THR A 87 -20.36 -3.69 -3.90
CA THR A 87 -19.13 -4.37 -3.47
C THR A 87 -18.57 -5.29 -4.56
N VAL A 88 -17.29 -5.20 -4.78
CA VAL A 88 -16.52 -6.11 -5.65
C VAL A 88 -15.37 -6.70 -4.82
N THR A 89 -15.33 -8.04 -4.72
CA THR A 89 -14.28 -8.74 -3.98
C THR A 89 -13.40 -9.60 -4.90
N LEU A 90 -12.14 -9.72 -4.56
CA LEU A 90 -11.24 -10.71 -5.17
C LEU A 90 -11.26 -12.02 -4.38
N ARG A 91 -10.93 -13.12 -5.05
CA ARG A 91 -10.56 -14.34 -4.36
C ARG A 91 -9.18 -14.15 -3.70
N PRO A 92 -8.93 -14.76 -2.53
CA PRO A 92 -7.67 -14.56 -1.81
C PRO A 92 -6.43 -14.83 -2.66
N GLU A 93 -6.40 -15.93 -3.42
CA GLU A 93 -5.26 -16.29 -4.27
C GLU A 93 -5.01 -15.29 -5.41
N VAL A 94 -6.05 -14.63 -5.91
CA VAL A 94 -5.91 -13.58 -6.93
C VAL A 94 -5.31 -12.32 -6.32
N PHE A 95 -5.82 -11.91 -5.15
CA PHE A 95 -5.31 -10.75 -4.43
C PHE A 95 -3.85 -10.95 -4.03
N GLU A 96 -3.49 -12.10 -3.47
CA GLU A 96 -2.10 -12.43 -3.09
C GLU A 96 -1.17 -12.43 -4.31
N GLY A 97 -1.60 -13.05 -5.42
CA GLY A 97 -0.85 -13.04 -6.68
C GLY A 97 -0.59 -11.63 -7.18
N LEU A 98 -1.62 -10.77 -7.16
CA LEU A 98 -1.51 -9.37 -7.58
C LEU A 98 -0.49 -8.59 -6.72
N VAL A 99 -0.52 -8.75 -5.40
CA VAL A 99 0.46 -8.10 -4.50
C VAL A 99 1.89 -8.60 -4.78
N LYS A 100 2.07 -9.92 -4.95
CA LYS A 100 3.38 -10.52 -5.26
C LYS A 100 3.94 -10.04 -6.58
N ASP A 101 3.11 -9.92 -7.61
CA ASP A 101 3.52 -9.42 -8.93
C ASP A 101 3.98 -7.96 -8.84
N HIS A 102 3.30 -7.12 -8.04
CA HIS A 102 3.74 -5.74 -7.78
C HIS A 102 5.10 -5.72 -7.07
N VAL A 103 5.27 -6.53 -6.01
CA VAL A 103 6.54 -6.63 -5.29
C VAL A 103 7.67 -7.04 -6.22
N ALA A 104 7.47 -8.11 -7.01
CA ALA A 104 8.47 -8.60 -7.96
C ALA A 104 8.86 -7.53 -8.99
N ALA A 105 7.88 -6.79 -9.53
CA ALA A 105 8.13 -5.70 -10.46
C ALA A 105 8.96 -4.56 -9.83
N TYR A 106 8.63 -4.15 -8.61
CA TYR A 106 9.37 -3.09 -7.92
C TYR A 106 10.80 -3.51 -7.58
N VAL A 107 11.01 -4.75 -7.15
CA VAL A 107 12.36 -5.32 -6.95
C VAL A 107 13.16 -5.30 -8.26
N GLN A 108 12.56 -5.76 -9.36
CA GLN A 108 13.19 -5.75 -10.68
C GLN A 108 13.54 -4.35 -11.16
N HIS A 109 12.75 -3.34 -10.81
CA HIS A 109 13.01 -1.94 -11.19
C HIS A 109 14.07 -1.26 -10.33
N GLY A 110 14.49 -1.88 -9.22
CA GLY A 110 15.60 -1.40 -8.39
C GLY A 110 15.19 -0.74 -7.08
N PHE A 111 13.91 -0.79 -6.72
CA PHE A 111 13.48 -0.37 -5.38
C PHE A 111 14.10 -1.29 -4.32
N LYS A 112 14.57 -0.69 -3.23
CA LYS A 112 15.24 -1.39 -2.12
C LYS A 112 14.35 -1.54 -0.89
N ARG A 113 13.34 -0.71 -0.77
CA ARG A 113 12.39 -0.71 0.33
C ARG A 113 10.96 -0.69 -0.21
N ILE A 114 10.14 -1.62 0.25
CA ILE A 114 8.74 -1.74 -0.15
C ILE A 114 7.90 -1.75 1.12
N VAL A 115 6.97 -0.81 1.21
CA VAL A 115 5.98 -0.76 2.30
C VAL A 115 4.67 -1.30 1.76
N LEU A 116 4.19 -2.39 2.34
CA LEU A 116 2.86 -2.95 2.08
C LEU A 116 1.91 -2.47 3.15
N SER A 117 0.82 -1.81 2.78
CA SER A 117 -0.18 -1.32 3.71
C SER A 117 -1.59 -1.45 3.15
N SER A 118 -2.59 -1.16 3.96
CA SER A 118 -3.98 -1.20 3.52
C SER A 118 -4.79 -0.08 4.16
N SER A 119 -5.82 0.36 3.46
CA SER A 119 -6.90 1.22 3.96
C SER A 119 -8.21 0.46 4.19
N HIS A 120 -8.21 -0.86 3.96
CA HIS A 120 -9.33 -1.76 4.14
C HIS A 120 -8.99 -2.86 5.14
N GLY A 121 -9.81 -3.02 6.20
CA GLY A 121 -9.57 -3.97 7.28
C GLY A 121 -9.46 -5.43 6.82
N GLY A 122 -10.25 -5.83 5.83
CA GLY A 122 -10.23 -7.19 5.26
C GLY A 122 -8.90 -7.59 4.61
N ASN A 123 -8.03 -6.63 4.28
CA ASN A 123 -6.73 -6.90 3.67
C ASN A 123 -5.59 -6.98 4.71
N PHE A 124 -5.74 -6.47 5.94
CA PHE A 124 -4.63 -6.25 6.87
C PHE A 124 -3.81 -7.51 7.15
N GLU A 125 -4.48 -8.60 7.53
CA GLU A 125 -3.80 -9.87 7.83
C GLU A 125 -3.01 -10.37 6.62
N THR A 126 -3.62 -10.35 5.43
CA THR A 126 -2.97 -10.81 4.21
C THR A 126 -1.79 -9.93 3.83
N MET A 127 -1.91 -8.61 3.93
CA MET A 127 -0.81 -7.68 3.62
C MET A 127 0.36 -7.85 4.60
N SER A 128 0.08 -8.02 5.90
CA SER A 128 1.12 -8.28 6.92
C SER A 128 1.84 -9.60 6.68
N ARG A 129 1.09 -10.67 6.39
CA ARG A 129 1.65 -11.98 6.07
C ARG A 129 2.51 -11.95 4.80
N LEU A 130 2.05 -11.26 3.75
CA LEU A 130 2.81 -11.08 2.52
C LEU A 130 4.07 -10.25 2.75
N ALA A 131 4.01 -9.18 3.54
CA ALA A 131 5.21 -8.42 3.89
C ALA A 131 6.28 -9.28 4.56
N ALA A 132 5.86 -10.16 5.48
CA ALA A 132 6.78 -11.09 6.14
C ALA A 132 7.36 -12.14 5.19
N SER A 133 6.52 -12.79 4.36
CA SER A 133 6.96 -13.84 3.43
C SER A 133 7.84 -13.32 2.31
N GLU A 134 7.44 -12.24 1.66
CA GLU A 134 8.22 -11.61 0.59
C GLU A 134 9.49 -10.95 1.14
N GLY A 135 9.42 -10.36 2.35
CA GLY A 135 10.60 -9.83 3.04
C GLY A 135 11.64 -10.93 3.34
N ALA A 136 11.22 -12.13 3.72
CA ALA A 136 12.10 -13.26 3.87
C ALA A 136 12.68 -13.74 2.52
N HIS A 137 11.84 -13.78 1.46
CA HIS A 137 12.23 -14.24 0.13
C HIS A 137 13.29 -13.34 -0.52
N TYR A 138 13.17 -12.02 -0.39
CA TYR A 138 14.08 -11.06 -1.03
C TYR A 138 15.22 -10.55 -0.13
N ARG A 139 15.34 -11.04 1.09
CA ARG A 139 16.34 -10.57 2.10
C ARG A 139 17.78 -10.66 1.59
N ASP A 140 18.14 -11.78 0.98
CA ASP A 140 19.51 -12.01 0.50
C ASP A 140 19.89 -11.13 -0.69
N GLN A 141 18.90 -10.49 -1.32
CA GLN A 141 19.10 -9.50 -2.37
C GLN A 141 19.21 -8.06 -1.81
N GLY A 142 19.22 -7.90 -0.49
CA GLY A 142 19.29 -6.61 0.17
C GLY A 142 18.01 -5.78 0.08
N ILE A 143 16.87 -6.44 -0.13
CA ILE A 143 15.54 -5.79 -0.19
C ILE A 143 14.86 -5.86 1.17
N THR A 144 14.30 -4.76 1.60
CA THR A 144 13.49 -4.67 2.83
C THR A 144 12.02 -4.51 2.47
N ILE A 145 11.18 -5.42 2.94
CA ILE A 145 9.72 -5.35 2.76
C ILE A 145 9.07 -5.37 4.15
N VAL A 146 8.25 -4.38 4.43
CA VAL A 146 7.60 -4.21 5.74
C VAL A 146 6.10 -3.98 5.59
N SER A 147 5.35 -4.36 6.63
CA SER A 147 3.96 -3.93 6.77
C SER A 147 3.90 -2.49 7.30
N GLY A 148 3.05 -1.65 6.68
CA GLY A 148 2.87 -0.26 7.11
C GLY A 148 2.04 -0.14 8.37
N ILE A 149 1.02 -1.02 8.52
CA ILE A 149 0.19 -1.12 9.72
C ILE A 149 -0.43 -2.52 9.75
N SER A 150 -0.48 -3.11 10.93
CA SER A 150 -1.21 -4.35 11.19
C SER A 150 -2.59 -4.06 11.79
N LEU A 151 -3.47 -5.07 11.82
CA LEU A 151 -4.75 -4.96 12.53
C LEU A 151 -4.54 -4.70 14.03
N ASP A 152 -3.54 -5.34 14.62
CA ASP A 152 -3.21 -5.19 16.04
C ASP A 152 -2.77 -3.75 16.34
N ASP A 153 -1.87 -3.16 15.54
CA ASP A 153 -1.45 -1.77 15.68
C ASP A 153 -2.65 -0.80 15.59
N MET A 154 -3.58 -1.08 14.67
CA MET A 154 -4.78 -0.25 14.52
C MET A 154 -5.71 -0.36 15.73
N LEU A 155 -5.92 -1.58 16.26
CA LEU A 155 -6.74 -1.81 17.43
C LEU A 155 -6.12 -1.15 18.67
N GLU A 156 -4.80 -1.18 18.82
CA GLU A 156 -4.08 -0.52 19.89
C GLU A 156 -4.25 1.00 19.82
N LEU A 157 -4.08 1.60 18.65
CA LEU A 157 -4.32 3.04 18.42
C LEU A 157 -5.75 3.46 18.74
N LEU A 158 -6.75 2.65 18.35
CA LEU A 158 -8.16 2.92 18.67
C LEU A 158 -8.43 2.82 20.17
N ALA A 159 -7.85 1.84 20.85
CA ALA A 159 -7.97 1.69 22.30
C ALA A 159 -7.34 2.88 23.05
N GLU A 160 -6.17 3.36 22.62
CA GLU A 160 -5.53 4.55 23.18
C GLU A 160 -6.38 5.82 23.00
N GLN A 161 -7.05 5.98 21.87
CA GLN A 161 -7.94 7.12 21.64
C GLN A 161 -9.20 7.06 22.48
N ALA A 162 -9.78 5.87 22.68
CA ALA A 162 -10.96 5.68 23.51
C ALA A 162 -10.72 6.00 24.99
N VAL A 163 -9.47 5.87 25.48
CA VAL A 163 -9.09 6.22 26.86
C VAL A 163 -8.91 7.75 27.05
N ARG A 164 -8.71 8.51 25.96
CA ARG A 164 -8.50 9.97 25.98
C ARG A 164 -9.78 10.80 25.85
N THR A 165 -10.91 10.17 25.59
CA THR A 165 -12.25 10.80 25.50
C THR A 165 -13.06 10.53 26.75
#